data_852af59eb97a5a74dcb98c4079b63f36
#
_entry.id   852af59eb97a5a74dcb98c4079b63f36
#
_cell.length_a   1.000
_cell.length_b   1.000
_cell.length_c   1.000
_cell.angle_alpha   90.00
_cell.angle_beta   90.00
_cell.angle_gamma   90.00
#
_symmetry.space_group_name_H-M   'P 1'
#
loop_
_entity.id
_entity.type
_entity.pdbx_description
1 polymer ?
#
loop_
_entity_poly.entity_id
_entity_poly.type
_entity_poly.pdbx_seq_one_letter_code
_entity_poly.pdbx_strand_id
1 'polypeptide(L)'
;DGNGFIAMRHAGRAFTTAYSLRRHLHKTIEDHLADLPVEHPLGPALALPDVDETLVDLAFQETDTPKTPLEFIWRTAEGDDVGREALLALDIDHDVAPVPHMKGGSMSANKRWRKFLDDRLERYHEDRNHPDLQAATGLSPWLHYGHISAQRMVKDVLDLYGWDPGHVTPPSDGRRSGWWGLPAGAEAFLDQVITWRDLAFIHAHMVEDHDGYSSIPEWAQATLAEHADDPRPGAYTFEQLEAAQTGDELWNAAQRQLMQEGIIQNYLRMLWGKKILEWAPTPQLAFDWMVALNDRWALDGRDPNSYAGIGWVCGKFD
;
A
#
# COMPACT_ATOMS: atom_id res chain seq x y z
N ASP A 1 -4.18 -11.34 11.81
CA ASP A 1 -3.84 -10.19 11.01
C ASP A 1 -3.34 -10.64 9.63
N GLY A 2 -3.96 -10.17 8.57
CA GLY A 2 -3.72 -10.62 7.19
C GLY A 2 -3.22 -9.51 6.26
N ASN A 3 -2.73 -8.41 6.81
CA ASN A 3 -2.36 -7.22 6.05
C ASN A 3 -1.04 -7.38 5.27
N GLY A 4 -0.09 -8.13 5.84
CA GLY A 4 1.19 -8.46 5.23
C GLY A 4 1.38 -9.96 5.06
N PHE A 5 2.55 -10.37 4.61
CA PHE A 5 2.98 -11.76 4.58
C PHE A 5 3.40 -12.21 5.99
N ILE A 6 4.18 -11.36 6.68
CA ILE A 6 4.55 -11.57 8.09
C ILE A 6 3.40 -11.07 8.97
N ALA A 7 2.84 -11.94 9.80
CA ALA A 7 1.87 -11.51 10.80
C ALA A 7 2.54 -10.52 11.77
N MET A 8 1.99 -9.32 11.92
CA MET A 8 2.59 -8.23 12.72
C MET A 8 2.92 -8.64 14.15
N ARG A 9 2.08 -9.50 14.75
CA ARG A 9 2.33 -10.08 16.09
C ARG A 9 3.60 -10.92 16.18
N HIS A 10 4.08 -11.49 15.05
CA HIS A 10 5.28 -12.33 15.03
C HIS A 10 6.56 -11.53 14.75
N ALA A 11 6.44 -10.27 14.36
CA ALA A 11 7.59 -9.41 14.09
C ALA A 11 8.43 -9.12 15.36
N GLY A 12 7.77 -9.07 16.52
CA GLY A 12 8.40 -8.88 17.83
C GLY A 12 9.05 -7.51 18.08
N ARG A 13 9.28 -6.71 17.01
CA ARG A 13 9.87 -5.38 17.07
C ARG A 13 9.65 -4.61 15.78
N ALA A 14 9.80 -3.28 15.82
CA ALA A 14 9.95 -2.47 14.61
C ALA A 14 11.33 -2.71 13.95
N PHE A 15 11.36 -2.57 12.63
CA PHE A 15 12.57 -2.62 11.83
C PHE A 15 12.86 -1.23 11.25
N THR A 16 14.12 -0.81 11.33
CA THR A 16 14.54 0.52 10.86
C THR A 16 14.99 0.54 9.40
N THR A 17 15.28 -0.64 8.81
CA THR A 17 15.73 -0.77 7.43
C THR A 17 15.14 -2.02 6.78
N ALA A 18 14.97 -1.98 5.46
CA ALA A 18 14.57 -3.15 4.68
C ALA A 18 15.55 -4.33 4.81
N TYR A 19 16.84 -4.03 4.96
CA TYR A 19 17.87 -5.05 5.21
C TYR A 19 17.62 -5.82 6.51
N SER A 20 17.31 -5.12 7.60
CA SER A 20 17.06 -5.75 8.90
C SER A 20 15.82 -6.65 8.89
N LEU A 21 14.77 -6.24 8.17
CA LEU A 21 13.56 -7.06 7.99
C LEU A 21 13.84 -8.29 7.10
N ARG A 22 14.55 -8.13 5.96
CA ARG A 22 14.92 -9.28 5.12
C ARG A 22 15.74 -10.31 5.90
N ARG A 23 16.66 -9.83 6.73
CA ARG A 23 17.45 -10.72 7.58
C ARG A 23 16.62 -11.49 8.62
N HIS A 24 15.54 -10.90 9.10
CA HIS A 24 14.56 -11.59 9.95
C HIS A 24 13.79 -12.62 9.11
N LEU A 25 13.20 -12.21 7.99
CA LEU A 25 12.46 -13.08 7.08
C LEU A 25 13.27 -14.30 6.64
N HIS A 26 14.53 -14.12 6.23
CA HIS A 26 15.41 -15.22 5.81
C HIS A 26 15.61 -16.30 6.88
N LYS A 27 15.37 -15.99 8.15
CA LYS A 27 15.52 -16.91 9.27
C LYS A 27 14.20 -17.55 9.71
N THR A 28 13.07 -16.95 9.34
CA THR A 28 11.74 -17.29 9.86
C THR A 28 10.74 -17.62 8.76
N ILE A 29 11.22 -17.75 7.51
CA ILE A 29 10.33 -17.96 6.34
C ILE A 29 9.42 -19.16 6.48
N GLU A 30 9.93 -20.27 7.03
CA GLU A 30 9.17 -21.52 7.19
C GLU A 30 7.99 -21.32 8.15
N ASP A 31 8.19 -20.56 9.23
CA ASP A 31 7.13 -20.27 10.21
C ASP A 31 5.99 -19.48 9.53
N HIS A 32 6.35 -18.51 8.69
CA HIS A 32 5.36 -17.68 7.99
C HIS A 32 4.61 -18.43 6.90
N LEU A 33 5.26 -19.39 6.22
CA LEU A 33 4.62 -20.25 5.24
C LEU A 33 3.63 -21.24 5.89
N ALA A 34 3.92 -21.70 7.10
CA ALA A 34 3.03 -22.59 7.87
C ALA A 34 1.73 -21.88 8.31
N ASP A 35 1.77 -20.56 8.47
CA ASP A 35 0.65 -19.73 8.94
C ASP A 35 -0.23 -19.15 7.82
N LEU A 36 -0.05 -19.58 6.56
CA LEU A 36 -0.84 -19.06 5.45
C LEU A 36 -2.33 -19.45 5.61
N PRO A 37 -3.26 -18.49 5.38
CA PRO A 37 -4.68 -18.78 5.46
C PRO A 37 -5.12 -19.83 4.44
N VAL A 38 -6.07 -20.67 4.83
CA VAL A 38 -6.71 -21.60 3.89
C VAL A 38 -7.61 -20.84 2.92
N GLU A 39 -7.57 -21.24 1.64
CA GLU A 39 -8.33 -20.57 0.56
C GLU A 39 -9.86 -20.66 0.77
N HIS A 40 -10.32 -21.78 1.34
CA HIS A 40 -11.75 -22.04 1.59
C HIS A 40 -11.96 -22.44 3.06
N PRO A 41 -11.93 -21.46 4.00
CA PRO A 41 -12.04 -21.75 5.43
C PRO A 41 -13.41 -22.33 5.81
N LEU A 42 -14.44 -22.09 5.00
CA LEU A 42 -15.80 -22.64 5.17
C LEU A 42 -16.02 -23.86 4.27
N GLY A 43 -14.99 -24.66 4.01
CA GLY A 43 -15.11 -25.91 3.21
C GLY A 43 -16.21 -26.85 3.72
N PRO A 44 -16.54 -27.92 2.98
CA PRO A 44 -17.75 -28.72 3.21
C PRO A 44 -17.84 -29.42 4.58
N ALA A 45 -16.78 -29.34 5.38
CA ALA A 45 -16.78 -29.87 6.75
C ALA A 45 -17.31 -28.90 7.83
N LEU A 46 -17.53 -27.63 7.50
CA LEU A 46 -18.09 -26.62 8.42
C LEU A 46 -19.59 -26.45 8.13
N ALA A 47 -20.40 -27.42 8.57
CA ALA A 47 -21.81 -27.15 8.80
C ALA A 47 -21.89 -26.18 10.01
N LEU A 48 -22.00 -24.90 9.72
CA LEU A 48 -22.35 -23.94 10.78
C LEU A 48 -23.77 -24.27 11.26
N PRO A 49 -24.01 -24.31 12.57
CA PRO A 49 -25.37 -24.41 13.07
C PRO A 49 -26.19 -23.21 12.57
N ASP A 50 -27.48 -23.42 12.31
CA ASP A 50 -28.39 -22.32 12.01
C ASP A 50 -28.26 -21.26 13.11
N VAL A 51 -27.89 -20.04 12.72
CA VAL A 51 -27.78 -18.94 13.69
C VAL A 51 -29.21 -18.48 14.00
N ASP A 52 -29.58 -18.49 15.27
CA ASP A 52 -30.86 -17.96 15.73
C ASP A 52 -30.96 -16.48 15.32
N GLU A 53 -32.02 -16.12 14.57
CA GLU A 53 -32.26 -14.76 14.11
C GLU A 53 -32.27 -13.75 15.26
N THR A 54 -32.69 -14.18 16.47
CA THR A 54 -32.67 -13.33 17.66
C THR A 54 -31.24 -12.96 18.12
N LEU A 55 -30.25 -13.82 17.91
CA LEU A 55 -28.84 -13.52 18.20
C LEU A 55 -28.25 -12.56 17.18
N VAL A 56 -28.67 -12.68 15.91
CA VAL A 56 -28.29 -11.73 14.87
C VAL A 56 -28.86 -10.34 15.17
N ASP A 57 -30.14 -10.27 15.54
CA ASP A 57 -30.81 -9.02 15.91
C ASP A 57 -30.18 -8.37 17.16
N LEU A 58 -29.81 -9.16 18.18
CA LEU A 58 -29.09 -8.69 19.36
C LEU A 58 -27.71 -8.11 19.00
N ALA A 59 -26.94 -8.80 18.17
CA ALA A 59 -25.63 -8.35 17.75
C ALA A 59 -25.68 -7.01 16.97
N PHE A 60 -26.78 -6.78 16.23
CA PHE A 60 -26.99 -5.50 15.52
C PHE A 60 -27.64 -4.41 16.39
N GLN A 61 -28.27 -4.76 17.53
CA GLN A 61 -28.87 -3.78 18.45
C GLN A 61 -27.83 -3.13 19.38
N GLU A 62 -26.75 -3.81 19.69
CA GLU A 62 -25.68 -3.29 20.57
C GLU A 62 -24.70 -2.34 19.87
N THR A 63 -24.76 -2.20 18.55
CA THR A 63 -23.92 -1.25 17.82
C THR A 63 -24.72 0.00 17.50
N ASP A 64 -24.27 1.16 17.98
CA ASP A 64 -24.74 2.51 17.56
C ASP A 64 -24.43 2.81 16.08
N THR A 65 -24.13 1.79 15.31
CA THR A 65 -23.87 1.89 13.90
C THR A 65 -25.18 2.16 13.18
N PRO A 66 -25.31 3.22 12.39
CA PRO A 66 -26.49 3.44 11.56
C PRO A 66 -26.76 2.17 10.74
N LYS A 67 -27.96 1.63 10.84
CA LYS A 67 -28.41 0.50 10.01
C LYS A 67 -28.42 0.96 8.55
N THR A 68 -27.26 0.98 7.93
CA THR A 68 -27.16 1.12 6.49
C THR A 68 -27.65 -0.22 5.94
N PRO A 69 -28.81 -0.30 5.28
CA PRO A 69 -29.30 -1.56 4.77
C PRO A 69 -28.23 -2.22 3.91
N LEU A 70 -27.99 -3.53 4.08
CA LEU A 70 -27.06 -4.28 3.21
C LEU A 70 -27.36 -4.05 1.72
N GLU A 71 -28.63 -3.90 1.36
CA GLU A 71 -29.08 -3.50 0.02
C GLU A 71 -28.50 -2.17 -0.45
N PHE A 72 -28.27 -1.23 0.45
CA PHE A 72 -27.64 0.05 0.13
C PHE A 72 -26.17 -0.14 -0.27
N ILE A 73 -25.43 -0.98 0.44
CA ILE A 73 -24.04 -1.29 0.15
C ILE A 73 -23.90 -2.01 -1.20
N TRP A 74 -24.79 -2.96 -1.49
CA TRP A 74 -24.79 -3.68 -2.77
C TRP A 74 -25.13 -2.77 -3.96
N ARG A 75 -26.08 -1.88 -3.84
CA ARG A 75 -26.49 -0.95 -4.90
C ARG A 75 -25.46 0.13 -5.18
N THR A 76 -24.76 0.65 -4.16
CA THR A 76 -23.61 1.55 -4.37
C THR A 76 -22.48 0.88 -5.14
N ALA A 77 -22.28 -0.44 -4.97
CA ALA A 77 -21.28 -1.20 -5.69
C ALA A 77 -21.62 -1.43 -7.17
N GLU A 78 -22.90 -1.36 -7.55
CA GLU A 78 -23.34 -1.55 -8.94
C GLU A 78 -23.27 -0.27 -9.79
N GLY A 79 -23.06 0.91 -9.16
CA GLY A 79 -22.84 2.18 -9.85
C GLY A 79 -24.10 2.72 -10.58
N ASP A 80 -25.27 2.33 -10.12
CA ASP A 80 -26.55 2.87 -10.59
C ASP A 80 -26.88 4.24 -9.96
N ASP A 81 -27.98 4.88 -10.39
CA ASP A 81 -28.40 6.18 -9.87
C ASP A 81 -28.69 6.15 -8.36
N VAL A 82 -29.16 5.02 -7.84
CA VAL A 82 -29.42 4.82 -6.41
C VAL A 82 -28.11 4.81 -5.62
N GLY A 83 -27.06 4.19 -6.18
CA GLY A 83 -25.73 4.21 -5.59
C GLY A 83 -25.15 5.61 -5.52
N ARG A 84 -25.41 6.46 -6.51
CA ARG A 84 -24.96 7.86 -6.52
C ARG A 84 -25.69 8.69 -5.46
N GLU A 85 -27.01 8.57 -5.35
CA GLU A 85 -27.80 9.26 -4.31
C GLU A 85 -27.34 8.85 -2.91
N ALA A 86 -27.07 7.58 -2.73
CA ALA A 86 -26.58 7.02 -1.50
C ALA A 86 -25.19 7.54 -1.13
N LEU A 87 -24.29 7.65 -2.10
CA LEU A 87 -22.95 8.24 -1.89
C LEU A 87 -23.06 9.71 -1.49
N LEU A 88 -23.94 10.48 -2.12
CA LEU A 88 -24.18 11.88 -1.80
C LEU A 88 -24.77 12.12 -0.41
N ALA A 89 -25.40 11.10 0.19
CA ALA A 89 -25.95 11.16 1.54
C ALA A 89 -24.89 10.90 2.64
N LEU A 90 -23.68 10.45 2.29
CA LEU A 90 -22.61 10.21 3.26
C LEU A 90 -21.93 11.53 3.66
N ASP A 91 -21.52 11.62 4.92
CA ASP A 91 -20.73 12.73 5.43
C ASP A 91 -19.25 12.55 5.06
N ILE A 92 -18.94 12.79 3.79
CA ILE A 92 -17.60 12.67 3.19
C ILE A 92 -17.31 13.90 2.33
N ASP A 93 -16.03 14.07 1.93
CA ASP A 93 -15.63 15.13 1.01
C ASP A 93 -16.10 14.82 -0.43
N HIS A 94 -17.18 15.47 -0.85
CA HIS A 94 -17.79 15.31 -2.18
C HIS A 94 -17.04 16.04 -3.30
N ASP A 95 -16.01 16.84 -3.00
CA ASP A 95 -15.16 17.46 -4.01
C ASP A 95 -14.18 16.43 -4.62
N VAL A 96 -14.00 15.29 -3.96
CA VAL A 96 -13.23 14.15 -4.48
C VAL A 96 -14.14 13.23 -5.26
N ALA A 97 -14.05 13.29 -6.59
CA ALA A 97 -14.87 12.45 -7.46
C ALA A 97 -14.45 10.97 -7.45
N PRO A 98 -15.39 10.02 -7.61
CA PRO A 98 -15.05 8.61 -7.82
C PRO A 98 -14.18 8.42 -9.05
N VAL A 99 -13.21 7.49 -8.97
CA VAL A 99 -12.32 7.15 -10.07
C VAL A 99 -13.04 6.26 -11.09
N PRO A 100 -13.31 6.74 -12.32
CA PRO A 100 -14.21 6.05 -13.25
C PRO A 100 -13.63 4.78 -13.88
N HIS A 101 -12.30 4.65 -13.90
CA HIS A 101 -11.61 3.58 -14.62
C HIS A 101 -11.16 2.42 -13.73
N MET A 102 -11.38 2.51 -12.43
CA MET A 102 -11.02 1.47 -11.47
C MET A 102 -12.27 0.83 -10.87
N LYS A 103 -12.44 -0.45 -11.16
CA LYS A 103 -13.52 -1.24 -10.56
C LYS A 103 -12.96 -2.01 -9.35
N GLY A 104 -13.53 -1.78 -8.17
CA GLY A 104 -13.21 -2.52 -6.95
C GLY A 104 -13.58 -4.01 -7.02
N GLY A 105 -13.36 -4.71 -5.91
CA GLY A 105 -13.77 -6.10 -5.72
C GLY A 105 -12.72 -7.13 -6.12
N SER A 106 -12.86 -8.32 -5.54
CA SER A 106 -11.90 -9.43 -5.67
C SER A 106 -11.80 -9.95 -7.11
N MET A 107 -12.89 -9.91 -7.88
CA MET A 107 -12.84 -10.35 -9.28
C MET A 107 -11.92 -9.46 -10.13
N SER A 108 -12.02 -8.14 -9.97
CA SER A 108 -11.16 -7.17 -10.66
C SER A 108 -9.71 -7.30 -10.23
N ALA A 109 -9.47 -7.45 -8.93
CA ALA A 109 -8.14 -7.69 -8.36
C ALA A 109 -7.51 -8.96 -8.95
N ASN A 110 -8.24 -10.09 -8.94
CA ASN A 110 -7.74 -11.36 -9.46
C ASN A 110 -7.46 -11.31 -10.98
N LYS A 111 -8.32 -10.63 -11.76
CA LYS A 111 -8.08 -10.46 -13.20
C LYS A 111 -6.78 -9.69 -13.45
N ARG A 112 -6.55 -8.59 -12.71
CA ARG A 112 -5.34 -7.78 -12.81
C ARG A 112 -4.10 -8.55 -12.34
N TRP A 113 -4.23 -9.32 -11.27
CA TRP A 113 -3.18 -10.16 -10.73
C TRP A 113 -2.73 -11.24 -11.72
N ARG A 114 -3.66 -12.00 -12.30
CA ARG A 114 -3.34 -13.00 -13.33
C ARG A 114 -2.62 -12.38 -14.52
N LYS A 115 -3.14 -11.24 -15.02
CA LYS A 115 -2.49 -10.52 -16.12
C LYS A 115 -1.05 -10.09 -15.77
N PHE A 116 -0.78 -9.71 -14.53
CA PHE A 116 0.58 -9.40 -14.09
C PHE A 116 1.47 -10.64 -14.09
N LEU A 117 1.01 -11.76 -13.58
CA LEU A 117 1.76 -13.02 -13.58
C LEU A 117 2.13 -13.46 -14.99
N ASP A 118 1.17 -13.38 -15.92
CA ASP A 118 1.34 -13.85 -17.31
C ASP A 118 2.26 -12.92 -18.13
N ASP A 119 2.10 -11.61 -18.00
CA ASP A 119 2.68 -10.65 -18.95
C ASP A 119 3.91 -9.91 -18.41
N ARG A 120 4.09 -9.77 -17.08
CA ARG A 120 4.99 -8.77 -16.51
C ARG A 120 5.94 -9.28 -15.44
N LEU A 121 5.63 -10.38 -14.79
CA LEU A 121 6.42 -10.86 -13.64
C LEU A 121 7.87 -11.14 -14.04
N GLU A 122 8.10 -11.74 -15.20
CA GLU A 122 9.44 -12.10 -15.66
C GLU A 122 10.38 -10.90 -15.76
N ARG A 123 9.89 -9.78 -16.32
CA ARG A 123 10.66 -8.55 -16.51
C ARG A 123 10.46 -7.49 -15.43
N TYR A 124 9.74 -7.83 -14.38
CA TYR A 124 9.40 -6.87 -13.34
C TYR A 124 10.62 -6.15 -12.73
N HIS A 125 11.72 -6.85 -12.54
CA HIS A 125 12.96 -6.29 -11.98
C HIS A 125 13.59 -5.19 -12.85
N GLU A 126 13.43 -5.27 -14.17
CA GLU A 126 13.93 -4.28 -15.14
C GLU A 126 12.94 -3.12 -15.32
N ASP A 127 11.68 -3.47 -15.56
CA ASP A 127 10.69 -2.55 -16.13
C ASP A 127 9.91 -1.76 -15.06
N ARG A 128 9.86 -2.22 -13.81
CA ARG A 128 8.97 -1.66 -12.76
C ARG A 128 9.16 -0.16 -12.47
N ASN A 129 10.35 0.38 -12.73
CA ASN A 129 10.65 1.79 -12.48
C ASN A 129 10.44 2.67 -13.72
N HIS A 130 10.09 2.10 -14.86
CA HIS A 130 9.80 2.84 -16.09
C HIS A 130 8.33 3.28 -16.11
N PRO A 131 8.02 4.58 -16.03
CA PRO A 131 6.64 5.06 -15.96
C PRO A 131 5.79 4.63 -17.16
N ASP A 132 6.38 4.63 -18.38
CA ASP A 132 5.68 4.37 -19.62
C ASP A 132 5.33 2.89 -19.84
N LEU A 133 6.02 1.96 -19.15
CA LEU A 133 5.85 0.53 -19.40
C LEU A 133 4.69 -0.08 -18.59
N GLN A 134 4.12 0.65 -17.62
CA GLN A 134 3.06 0.17 -16.73
C GLN A 134 3.35 -1.24 -16.16
N ALA A 135 4.62 -1.53 -15.88
CA ALA A 135 5.09 -2.86 -15.50
C ALA A 135 4.78 -3.23 -14.05
N ALA A 136 4.42 -2.26 -13.21
CA ALA A 136 3.97 -2.52 -11.84
C ALA A 136 2.61 -3.24 -11.83
N THR A 137 2.29 -3.93 -10.71
CA THR A 137 0.99 -4.59 -10.56
C THR A 137 -0.17 -3.61 -10.59
N GLY A 138 0.02 -2.42 -10.01
CA GLY A 138 -1.02 -1.43 -9.77
C GLY A 138 -2.13 -1.97 -8.85
N LEU A 139 -1.81 -2.92 -7.97
CA LEU A 139 -2.76 -3.56 -7.06
C LEU A 139 -2.82 -2.91 -5.67
N SER A 140 -2.07 -1.83 -5.42
CA SER A 140 -2.08 -1.17 -4.12
C SER A 140 -3.48 -0.76 -3.63
N PRO A 141 -4.40 -0.22 -4.46
CA PRO A 141 -5.76 0.04 -4.00
C PRO A 141 -6.51 -1.23 -3.57
N TRP A 142 -6.41 -2.31 -4.35
CA TRP A 142 -7.10 -3.56 -4.01
C TRP A 142 -6.51 -4.27 -2.79
N LEU A 143 -5.19 -4.12 -2.56
CA LEU A 143 -4.55 -4.57 -1.33
C LEU A 143 -5.01 -3.73 -0.13
N HIS A 144 -5.10 -2.40 -0.30
CA HIS A 144 -5.56 -1.47 0.74
C HIS A 144 -6.99 -1.81 1.21
N TYR A 145 -7.90 -2.05 0.28
CA TYR A 145 -9.30 -2.39 0.59
C TYR A 145 -9.55 -3.90 0.83
N GLY A 146 -8.50 -4.74 0.90
CA GLY A 146 -8.64 -6.16 1.19
C GLY A 146 -9.29 -7.00 0.08
N HIS A 147 -9.33 -6.51 -1.15
CA HIS A 147 -9.88 -7.25 -2.29
C HIS A 147 -8.97 -8.40 -2.78
N ILE A 148 -7.69 -8.35 -2.41
CA ILE A 148 -6.70 -9.41 -2.61
C ILE A 148 -5.73 -9.37 -1.43
N SER A 149 -5.21 -10.52 -0.98
CA SER A 149 -4.24 -10.56 0.11
C SER A 149 -2.81 -10.67 -0.40
N ALA A 150 -1.87 -10.05 0.34
CA ALA A 150 -0.44 -10.18 0.08
C ALA A 150 0.02 -11.64 0.19
N GLN A 151 -0.49 -12.38 1.16
CA GLN A 151 -0.18 -13.79 1.38
C GLN A 151 -0.57 -14.66 0.17
N ARG A 152 -1.76 -14.41 -0.43
CA ARG A 152 -2.19 -15.09 -1.65
C ARG A 152 -1.25 -14.78 -2.81
N MET A 153 -0.84 -13.52 -2.98
CA MET A 153 0.06 -13.12 -4.05
C MET A 153 1.44 -13.78 -3.91
N VAL A 154 1.97 -13.85 -2.69
CA VAL A 154 3.23 -14.56 -2.40
C VAL A 154 3.07 -16.04 -2.72
N LYS A 155 2.02 -16.68 -2.22
CA LYS A 155 1.76 -18.10 -2.47
C LYS A 155 1.67 -18.41 -3.97
N ASP A 156 0.92 -17.62 -4.72
CA ASP A 156 0.76 -17.83 -6.17
C ASP A 156 2.11 -17.75 -6.93
N VAL A 157 3.00 -16.84 -6.53
CA VAL A 157 4.36 -16.75 -7.10
C VAL A 157 5.20 -17.97 -6.72
N LEU A 158 5.17 -18.39 -5.46
CA LEU A 158 5.91 -19.57 -5.02
C LEU A 158 5.42 -20.84 -5.71
N ASP A 159 4.11 -21.02 -5.82
CA ASP A 159 3.47 -22.17 -6.51
C ASP A 159 3.81 -22.18 -8.00
N LEU A 160 3.85 -21.01 -8.67
CA LEU A 160 4.19 -20.90 -10.09
C LEU A 160 5.56 -21.51 -10.43
N TYR A 161 6.50 -21.44 -9.50
CA TYR A 161 7.85 -21.97 -9.67
C TYR A 161 8.08 -23.28 -8.91
N GLY A 162 7.06 -23.85 -8.28
CA GLY A 162 7.19 -25.07 -7.47
C GLY A 162 8.19 -24.89 -6.33
N TRP A 163 8.22 -23.70 -5.73
CA TRP A 163 9.21 -23.33 -4.73
C TRP A 163 8.93 -24.01 -3.38
N ASP A 164 9.98 -24.46 -2.75
CA ASP A 164 9.99 -24.95 -1.37
C ASP A 164 11.25 -24.42 -0.64
N PRO A 165 11.33 -24.51 0.70
CA PRO A 165 12.47 -23.99 1.47
C PRO A 165 13.84 -24.54 1.03
N GLY A 166 13.90 -25.67 0.35
CA GLY A 166 15.14 -26.23 -0.20
C GLY A 166 15.75 -25.43 -1.35
N HIS A 167 14.98 -24.52 -1.97
CA HIS A 167 15.46 -23.63 -3.03
C HIS A 167 16.25 -22.42 -2.49
N VAL A 168 16.20 -22.16 -1.18
CA VAL A 168 16.92 -21.04 -0.56
C VAL A 168 18.40 -21.16 -0.79
N THR A 169 19.01 -20.08 -1.26
CA THR A 169 20.45 -19.97 -1.47
C THR A 169 21.14 -19.36 -0.24
N PRO A 170 21.86 -20.13 0.57
CA PRO A 170 22.60 -19.59 1.73
C PRO A 170 23.66 -18.55 1.32
N PRO A 171 24.05 -17.65 2.25
CA PRO A 171 23.59 -17.51 3.62
C PRO A 171 22.30 -16.70 3.76
N SER A 172 21.59 -16.87 4.88
CA SER A 172 20.43 -16.06 5.28
C SER A 172 20.89 -14.72 5.86
N ASP A 173 21.44 -13.87 5.00
CA ASP A 173 22.14 -12.62 5.36
C ASP A 173 21.29 -11.35 5.15
N GLY A 174 20.09 -11.46 4.57
CA GLY A 174 19.20 -10.33 4.29
C GLY A 174 19.49 -9.63 2.96
N ARG A 175 20.25 -10.30 2.06
CA ARG A 175 20.47 -9.78 0.70
C ARG A 175 19.16 -9.55 -0.04
N ARG A 176 19.15 -8.58 -0.93
CA ARG A 176 17.95 -8.17 -1.68
C ARG A 176 17.58 -9.15 -2.80
N SER A 177 18.55 -9.86 -3.37
CA SER A 177 18.38 -10.75 -4.51
C SER A 177 19.25 -11.98 -4.39
N GLY A 178 18.86 -13.07 -5.09
CA GLY A 178 19.61 -14.31 -5.13
C GLY A 178 19.49 -15.16 -3.86
N TRP A 179 18.52 -14.89 -3.00
CA TRP A 179 18.26 -15.69 -1.80
C TRP A 179 17.15 -16.72 -2.04
N TRP A 180 16.09 -16.33 -2.72
CA TRP A 180 14.93 -17.21 -2.97
C TRP A 180 15.23 -18.36 -3.94
N GLY A 181 16.29 -18.24 -4.76
CA GLY A 181 16.57 -19.19 -5.84
C GLY A 181 15.52 -19.13 -6.95
N LEU A 182 14.88 -17.99 -7.12
CA LEU A 182 13.84 -17.72 -8.11
C LEU A 182 14.37 -16.78 -9.22
N PRO A 183 13.68 -16.71 -10.38
CA PRO A 183 14.00 -15.71 -11.39
C PRO A 183 13.97 -14.28 -10.84
N ALA A 184 14.82 -13.42 -11.38
CA ALA A 184 15.02 -12.05 -10.87
C ALA A 184 13.72 -11.22 -10.77
N GLY A 185 12.79 -11.39 -11.72
CA GLY A 185 11.49 -10.72 -11.68
C GLY A 185 10.64 -11.16 -10.49
N ALA A 186 10.60 -12.46 -10.20
CA ALA A 186 9.89 -13.01 -9.05
C ALA A 186 10.50 -12.54 -7.73
N GLU A 187 11.83 -12.61 -7.58
CA GLU A 187 12.51 -12.12 -6.38
C GLU A 187 12.28 -10.62 -6.15
N ALA A 188 12.35 -9.82 -7.21
CA ALA A 188 12.08 -8.38 -7.11
C ALA A 188 10.63 -8.09 -6.72
N PHE A 189 9.67 -8.90 -7.19
CA PHE A 189 8.27 -8.76 -6.79
C PHE A 189 8.07 -9.16 -5.32
N LEU A 190 8.63 -10.29 -4.89
CA LEU A 190 8.55 -10.73 -3.48
C LEU A 190 9.19 -9.70 -2.53
N ASP A 191 10.29 -9.06 -2.92
CA ASP A 191 10.87 -7.97 -2.13
C ASP A 191 9.92 -6.79 -1.95
N GLN A 192 9.06 -6.47 -2.94
CA GLN A 192 8.08 -5.40 -2.80
C GLN A 192 6.89 -5.80 -1.94
N VAL A 193 6.30 -6.98 -2.19
CA VAL A 193 5.06 -7.39 -1.54
C VAL A 193 5.29 -7.89 -0.10
N ILE A 194 6.50 -8.38 0.20
CA ILE A 194 6.87 -8.81 1.54
C ILE A 194 7.67 -7.69 2.23
N THR A 195 8.93 -7.47 1.80
CA THR A 195 9.86 -6.62 2.56
C THR A 195 9.31 -5.21 2.75
N TRP A 196 9.00 -4.52 1.65
CA TRP A 196 8.59 -3.12 1.75
C TRP A 196 7.19 -2.95 2.34
N ARG A 197 6.26 -3.83 1.97
CA ARG A 197 4.91 -3.79 2.54
C ARG A 197 4.93 -4.12 4.04
N ASP A 198 5.55 -5.21 4.43
CA ASP A 198 5.55 -5.64 5.83
C ASP A 198 6.37 -4.68 6.71
N LEU A 199 7.43 -4.07 6.17
CA LEU A 199 8.18 -3.03 6.86
C LEU A 199 7.26 -1.86 7.27
N ALA A 200 6.42 -1.42 6.36
CA ALA A 200 5.46 -0.34 6.61
C ALA A 200 4.39 -0.74 7.63
N PHE A 201 3.79 -1.91 7.48
CA PHE A 201 2.74 -2.39 8.39
C PHE A 201 3.26 -2.69 9.79
N ILE A 202 4.43 -3.34 9.90
CA ILE A 202 5.07 -3.59 11.19
C ILE A 202 5.46 -2.27 11.86
N HIS A 203 5.98 -1.31 11.10
CA HIS A 203 6.32 0.01 11.63
C HIS A 203 5.08 0.73 12.16
N ALA A 204 3.99 0.77 11.38
CA ALA A 204 2.73 1.38 11.80
C ALA A 204 2.10 0.71 13.03
N HIS A 205 2.28 -0.60 13.18
CA HIS A 205 1.81 -1.34 14.35
C HIS A 205 2.62 -1.06 15.62
N MET A 206 3.93 -0.84 15.48
CA MET A 206 4.88 -0.76 16.61
C MET A 206 5.23 0.68 17.01
N VAL A 207 4.96 1.68 16.16
CA VAL A 207 5.34 3.07 16.37
C VAL A 207 4.09 3.94 16.36
N GLU A 208 3.81 4.58 17.48
CA GLU A 208 2.59 5.38 17.67
C GLU A 208 2.48 6.52 16.65
N ASP A 209 3.54 7.31 16.49
CA ASP A 209 3.60 8.47 15.58
C ASP A 209 4.07 8.10 14.16
N HIS A 210 3.76 6.88 13.69
CA HIS A 210 4.28 6.34 12.42
C HIS A 210 3.95 7.19 11.19
N ASP A 211 2.87 7.96 11.23
CA ASP A 211 2.34 8.84 10.19
C ASP A 211 2.76 10.32 10.34
N GLY A 212 3.51 10.65 11.40
CA GLY A 212 4.01 11.98 11.68
C GLY A 212 5.48 12.21 11.30
N TYR A 213 5.86 13.48 11.12
CA TYR A 213 7.26 13.87 10.87
C TYR A 213 8.20 13.46 12.02
N SER A 214 7.71 13.40 13.26
CA SER A 214 8.42 12.88 14.44
C SER A 214 8.97 11.46 14.27
N SER A 215 8.37 10.65 13.38
CA SER A 215 8.80 9.30 13.07
C SER A 215 10.01 9.22 12.13
N ILE A 216 10.46 10.34 11.57
CA ILE A 216 11.67 10.41 10.76
C ILE A 216 12.89 10.27 11.67
N PRO A 217 13.91 9.47 11.29
CA PRO A 217 15.10 9.28 12.11
C PRO A 217 15.78 10.60 12.48
N GLU A 218 16.29 10.72 13.71
CA GLU A 218 16.92 11.96 14.22
C GLU A 218 18.05 12.47 13.31
N TRP A 219 18.87 11.57 12.75
CA TRP A 219 19.93 11.94 11.82
C TRP A 219 19.39 12.62 10.55
N ALA A 220 18.25 12.13 10.03
CA ALA A 220 17.63 12.69 8.84
C ALA A 220 16.95 14.02 9.16
N GLN A 221 16.28 14.12 10.32
CA GLN A 221 15.73 15.41 10.79
C GLN A 221 16.85 16.46 10.98
N ALA A 222 18.01 16.06 11.55
CA ALA A 222 19.17 16.96 11.72
C ALA A 222 19.70 17.43 10.36
N THR A 223 19.85 16.53 9.38
CA THR A 223 20.27 16.90 8.02
C THR A 223 19.28 17.86 7.36
N LEU A 224 17.97 17.56 7.45
CA LEU A 224 16.94 18.44 6.90
C LEU A 224 16.91 19.81 7.58
N ALA A 225 17.19 19.88 8.88
CA ALA A 225 17.28 21.12 9.63
C ALA A 225 18.52 21.93 9.23
N GLU A 226 19.67 21.29 9.00
CA GLU A 226 20.90 21.95 8.52
C GLU A 226 20.68 22.66 7.18
N HIS A 227 19.82 22.08 6.32
CA HIS A 227 19.47 22.61 4.99
C HIS A 227 18.17 23.42 4.96
N ALA A 228 17.62 23.78 6.11
CA ALA A 228 16.33 24.51 6.17
C ALA A 228 16.39 25.90 5.51
N ASP A 229 17.54 26.58 5.62
CA ASP A 229 17.77 27.92 5.09
C ASP A 229 18.33 27.94 3.65
N ASP A 230 18.48 26.76 3.02
CA ASP A 230 18.96 26.70 1.64
C ASP A 230 17.97 27.40 0.69
N PRO A 231 18.46 28.08 -0.36
CA PRO A 231 17.62 28.73 -1.34
C PRO A 231 16.66 27.75 -1.99
N ARG A 232 15.35 28.04 -1.94
CA ARG A 232 14.32 27.22 -2.59
C ARG A 232 14.15 27.65 -4.05
N PRO A 233 14.23 26.73 -5.03
CA PRO A 233 14.12 27.07 -6.46
C PRO A 233 12.69 27.45 -6.88
N GLY A 234 11.70 27.20 -6.01
CA GLY A 234 10.30 27.58 -6.16
C GLY A 234 9.65 27.64 -4.78
N ALA A 235 8.73 28.55 -4.61
CA ALA A 235 7.90 28.63 -3.42
C ALA A 235 6.44 28.55 -3.87
N TYR A 236 5.76 27.45 -3.53
CA TYR A 236 4.36 27.24 -3.85
C TYR A 236 3.56 27.10 -2.56
N THR A 237 2.30 27.52 -2.58
CA THR A 237 1.36 27.24 -1.51
C THR A 237 0.81 25.84 -1.64
N PHE A 238 0.19 25.32 -0.57
CA PHE A 238 -0.48 24.01 -0.61
C PHE A 238 -1.54 23.96 -1.71
N GLU A 239 -2.34 25.02 -1.85
CA GLU A 239 -3.41 25.14 -2.85
C GLU A 239 -2.87 25.13 -4.29
N GLN A 240 -1.70 25.73 -4.52
CA GLN A 240 -1.04 25.69 -5.84
C GLN A 240 -0.53 24.28 -6.18
N LEU A 241 0.03 23.56 -5.19
CA LEU A 241 0.43 22.18 -5.35
C LEU A 241 -0.79 21.30 -5.61
N GLU A 242 -1.83 21.42 -4.79
CA GLU A 242 -3.06 20.65 -4.98
C GLU A 242 -3.68 20.91 -6.36
N ALA A 243 -3.74 22.15 -6.81
CA ALA A 243 -4.27 22.52 -8.12
C ALA A 243 -3.34 22.19 -9.31
N ALA A 244 -2.18 21.58 -9.07
CA ALA A 244 -1.17 21.30 -10.10
C ALA A 244 -0.73 22.56 -10.88
N GLN A 245 -0.46 23.69 -10.16
CA GLN A 245 -0.12 25.01 -10.68
C GLN A 245 1.33 25.39 -10.35
N THR A 246 2.27 24.49 -10.57
CA THR A 246 3.70 24.77 -10.42
C THR A 246 4.35 25.09 -11.75
N GLY A 247 5.61 25.53 -11.71
CA GLY A 247 6.43 25.70 -12.92
C GLY A 247 6.98 24.40 -13.51
N ASP A 248 6.75 23.25 -12.88
CA ASP A 248 7.21 21.93 -13.32
C ASP A 248 6.04 21.15 -13.97
N GLU A 249 6.00 21.13 -15.30
CA GLU A 249 4.91 20.50 -16.05
C GLU A 249 4.82 18.98 -15.83
N LEU A 250 5.94 18.29 -15.59
CA LEU A 250 5.93 16.86 -15.31
C LEU A 250 5.33 16.59 -13.93
N TRP A 251 5.69 17.41 -12.94
CA TRP A 251 5.11 17.32 -11.61
C TRP A 251 3.60 17.62 -11.64
N ASN A 252 3.20 18.67 -12.37
CA ASN A 252 1.80 19.02 -12.54
C ASN A 252 1.01 17.88 -13.21
N ALA A 253 1.60 17.20 -14.20
CA ALA A 253 0.98 16.05 -14.85
C ALA A 253 0.80 14.88 -13.86
N ALA A 254 1.80 14.58 -13.03
CA ALA A 254 1.71 13.55 -12.00
C ALA A 254 0.64 13.88 -10.94
N GLN A 255 0.55 15.14 -10.50
CA GLN A 255 -0.49 15.60 -9.57
C GLN A 255 -1.89 15.48 -10.19
N ARG A 256 -2.07 15.91 -11.44
CA ARG A 256 -3.35 15.75 -12.15
C ARG A 256 -3.72 14.28 -12.31
N GLN A 257 -2.76 13.40 -12.63
CA GLN A 257 -3.00 11.97 -12.70
C GLN A 257 -3.46 11.41 -11.35
N LEU A 258 -2.80 11.79 -10.25
CA LEU A 258 -3.20 11.38 -8.90
C LEU A 258 -4.65 11.79 -8.59
N MET A 259 -5.04 13.03 -8.92
CA MET A 259 -6.40 13.54 -8.71
C MET A 259 -7.46 12.84 -9.58
N GLN A 260 -7.13 12.47 -10.81
CA GLN A 260 -8.07 11.93 -11.79
C GLN A 260 -8.16 10.40 -11.75
N GLU A 261 -7.03 9.73 -11.51
CA GLU A 261 -6.91 8.28 -11.56
C GLU A 261 -6.74 7.63 -10.18
N GLY A 262 -6.52 8.44 -9.13
CA GLY A 262 -6.29 7.96 -7.77
C GLY A 262 -4.97 7.22 -7.57
N ILE A 263 -4.13 7.16 -8.59
CA ILE A 263 -2.80 6.51 -8.53
C ILE A 263 -1.81 7.23 -9.43
N ILE A 264 -0.54 7.19 -9.03
CA ILE A 264 0.60 7.48 -9.90
C ILE A 264 1.64 6.38 -9.74
N GLN A 265 2.45 6.18 -10.78
CA GLN A 265 3.52 5.18 -10.75
C GLN A 265 4.49 5.46 -9.59
N ASN A 266 4.95 4.42 -8.90
CA ASN A 266 5.68 4.56 -7.63
C ASN A 266 6.96 5.40 -7.74
N TYR A 267 7.72 5.25 -8.82
CA TYR A 267 8.94 6.07 -9.04
C TYR A 267 8.59 7.56 -9.21
N LEU A 268 7.51 7.86 -9.94
CA LEU A 268 6.99 9.23 -10.05
C LEU A 268 6.48 9.75 -8.72
N ARG A 269 5.83 8.90 -7.88
CA ARG A 269 5.39 9.29 -6.54
C ARG A 269 6.57 9.72 -5.67
N MET A 270 7.70 9.01 -5.76
CA MET A 270 8.92 9.39 -5.02
C MET A 270 9.48 10.74 -5.52
N LEU A 271 9.54 10.97 -6.82
CA LEU A 271 9.98 12.26 -7.38
C LEU A 271 9.01 13.39 -7.03
N TRP A 272 7.70 13.12 -7.08
CA TRP A 272 6.63 14.03 -6.68
C TRP A 272 6.84 14.50 -5.22
N GLY A 273 7.09 13.58 -4.30
CA GLY A 273 7.35 13.90 -2.90
C GLY A 273 8.65 14.70 -2.70
N LYS A 274 9.73 14.30 -3.38
CA LYS A 274 11.01 15.04 -3.33
C LYS A 274 10.87 16.48 -3.81
N LYS A 275 10.04 16.76 -4.81
CA LYS A 275 9.75 18.10 -5.28
C LYS A 275 8.95 18.93 -4.24
N ILE A 276 8.01 18.31 -3.55
CA ILE A 276 7.32 18.98 -2.45
C ILE A 276 8.32 19.36 -1.34
N LEU A 277 9.24 18.43 -0.99
CA LEU A 277 10.29 18.69 -0.01
C LEU A 277 11.23 19.83 -0.44
N GLU A 278 11.53 19.91 -1.74
CA GLU A 278 12.35 20.98 -2.32
C GLU A 278 11.64 22.36 -2.26
N TRP A 279 10.32 22.41 -2.42
CA TRP A 279 9.55 23.66 -2.57
C TRP A 279 8.88 24.15 -1.30
N ALA A 280 8.58 23.28 -0.37
CA ALA A 280 7.89 23.67 0.87
C ALA A 280 8.78 24.54 1.77
N PRO A 281 8.20 25.45 2.54
CA PRO A 281 8.94 26.35 3.43
C PRO A 281 9.79 25.63 4.47
N THR A 282 9.30 24.51 5.00
CA THR A 282 10.00 23.70 5.99
C THR A 282 9.84 22.20 5.69
N PRO A 283 10.78 21.34 6.11
CA PRO A 283 10.65 19.89 5.96
C PRO A 283 9.40 19.32 6.65
N GLN A 284 9.01 19.88 7.79
CA GLN A 284 7.77 19.51 8.49
C GLN A 284 6.55 19.76 7.61
N LEU A 285 6.41 20.99 7.07
CA LEU A 285 5.30 21.31 6.17
C LEU A 285 5.32 20.47 4.90
N ALA A 286 6.50 20.15 4.36
CA ALA A 286 6.62 19.25 3.22
C ALA A 286 6.02 17.88 3.52
N PHE A 287 6.34 17.32 4.68
CA PHE A 287 5.81 16.04 5.13
C PHE A 287 4.29 16.11 5.27
N ASP A 288 3.77 17.11 5.97
CA ASP A 288 2.34 17.30 6.21
C ASP A 288 1.57 17.48 4.89
N TRP A 289 2.13 18.23 3.93
CA TRP A 289 1.54 18.43 2.60
C TRP A 289 1.55 17.14 1.76
N MET A 290 2.62 16.35 1.81
CA MET A 290 2.66 15.04 1.15
C MET A 290 1.59 14.10 1.70
N VAL A 291 1.43 14.05 3.03
CA VAL A 291 0.39 13.24 3.67
C VAL A 291 -1.00 13.73 3.25
N ALA A 292 -1.28 15.03 3.37
CA ALA A 292 -2.59 15.58 3.03
C ALA A 292 -2.99 15.34 1.57
N LEU A 293 -2.08 15.58 0.62
CA LEU A 293 -2.34 15.36 -0.81
C LEU A 293 -2.50 13.87 -1.14
N ASN A 294 -1.67 13.01 -0.55
CA ASN A 294 -1.77 11.57 -0.78
C ASN A 294 -3.06 10.99 -0.20
N ASP A 295 -3.41 11.35 1.03
CA ASP A 295 -4.58 10.80 1.71
C ASP A 295 -5.91 11.30 1.12
N ARG A 296 -5.89 12.49 0.52
CA ARG A 296 -7.04 13.04 -0.19
C ARG A 296 -7.27 12.41 -1.55
N TRP A 297 -6.20 12.21 -2.33
CA TRP A 297 -6.32 11.90 -3.76
C TRP A 297 -5.96 10.45 -4.13
N ALA A 298 -5.13 9.76 -3.35
CA ALA A 298 -4.73 8.40 -3.67
C ALA A 298 -5.77 7.38 -3.19
N LEU A 299 -6.13 6.42 -4.06
CA LEU A 299 -6.98 5.30 -3.70
C LEU A 299 -6.35 4.38 -2.65
N ASP A 300 -5.03 4.36 -2.56
CA ASP A 300 -4.26 3.70 -1.52
C ASP A 300 -3.76 4.68 -0.44
N GLY A 301 -4.39 5.85 -0.31
CA GLY A 301 -4.16 6.78 0.78
C GLY A 301 -4.46 6.17 2.14
N ARG A 302 -3.83 6.68 3.20
CA ARG A 302 -3.94 6.16 4.58
C ARG A 302 -3.46 4.72 4.77
N ASP A 303 -2.89 4.09 3.75
CA ASP A 303 -2.21 2.80 3.89
C ASP A 303 -0.86 3.02 4.59
N PRO A 304 -0.41 2.12 5.48
CA PRO A 304 0.93 2.20 6.08
C PRO A 304 2.07 2.38 5.06
N ASN A 305 1.93 1.83 3.84
CA ASN A 305 2.90 2.04 2.76
C ASN A 305 2.94 3.49 2.25
N SER A 306 1.83 4.22 2.34
CA SER A 306 1.79 5.64 2.00
C SER A 306 2.69 6.44 2.94
N TYR A 307 2.51 6.27 4.24
CA TYR A 307 3.33 6.94 5.26
C TYR A 307 4.80 6.50 5.23
N ALA A 308 5.04 5.20 5.00
CA ALA A 308 6.39 4.67 4.80
C ALA A 308 7.08 5.28 3.57
N GLY A 309 6.37 5.41 2.45
CA GLY A 309 6.87 6.03 1.22
C GLY A 309 7.14 7.52 1.37
N ILE A 310 6.26 8.27 2.04
CA ILE A 310 6.45 9.69 2.37
C ILE A 310 7.65 9.84 3.34
N GLY A 311 7.71 9.01 4.36
CA GLY A 311 8.84 8.99 5.29
C GLY A 311 10.17 8.70 4.59
N TRP A 312 10.17 7.79 3.60
CA TRP A 312 11.35 7.47 2.82
C TRP A 312 11.87 8.68 2.00
N VAL A 313 10.98 9.54 1.51
CA VAL A 313 11.38 10.83 0.87
C VAL A 313 12.21 11.69 1.83
N CYS A 314 11.94 11.59 3.13
CA CYS A 314 12.62 12.32 4.21
C CYS A 314 13.74 11.50 4.89
N GLY A 315 14.18 10.37 4.34
CA GLY A 315 15.29 9.56 4.87
C GLY A 315 14.88 8.40 5.80
N LYS A 316 13.59 8.08 5.93
CA LYS A 316 13.13 6.95 6.73
C LYS A 316 13.48 5.62 6.03
N PHE A 317 13.96 4.63 6.77
CA PHE A 317 14.34 3.30 6.30
C PHE A 317 15.61 3.22 5.42
N ASP A 318 16.41 4.28 5.33
CA ASP A 318 17.72 4.29 4.67
C ASP A 318 18.84 3.73 5.55
#